data_2b932da84d897d08946dcbe7c230eadf
#
_entry.id   2b932da84d897d08946dcbe7c230eadf
#
_cell.length_a   1.000
_cell.length_b   1.000
_cell.length_c   1.000
_cell.angle_alpha   90.00
_cell.angle_beta   90.00
_cell.angle_gamma   90.00
#
_symmetry.space_group_name_H-M   'P 1'
#
loop_
_entity.id
_entity.type
_entity.pdbx_description
1 polymer ?
#
loop_
_entity_poly.entity_id
_entity_poly.type
_entity_poly.pdbx_seq_one_letter_code
_entity_poly.pdbx_strand_id
1 'polypeptide(L)'
;MFINKLSQEVKISGIDKKQIYSNGTFESLVVAVEKGMVVPAQPAPADAGLYLISGKIEFEIAGKKTCVEADDFFSFSKGELHGLTALENSKFIISRNVFE
;
A
#
# COMPACT_ATOMS: atom_id res chain seq x y z
N MET A 1 -12.44 10.22 18.26
CA MET A 1 -10.99 10.19 17.95
C MET A 1 -10.52 8.75 17.83
N PHE A 2 -9.68 8.49 16.85
CA PHE A 2 -9.17 7.16 16.60
C PHE A 2 -7.65 7.19 16.84
N ILE A 3 -7.17 6.35 17.77
CA ILE A 3 -5.74 6.23 18.06
C ILE A 3 -5.39 4.75 18.05
N ASN A 4 -4.46 4.38 17.17
CA ASN A 4 -4.09 2.98 17.03
C ASN A 4 -2.62 2.84 16.66
N LYS A 5 -2.06 1.71 17.04
CA LYS A 5 -0.72 1.33 16.55
C LYS A 5 -0.94 0.56 15.25
N LEU A 6 -0.79 1.25 14.13
CA LEU A 6 -1.20 0.72 12.83
C LEU A 6 -0.53 -0.59 12.46
N SER A 7 0.75 -0.75 12.83
CA SER A 7 1.47 -1.98 12.51
C SER A 7 0.89 -3.20 13.22
N GLN A 8 0.06 -3.00 14.26
CA GLN A 8 -0.57 -4.10 15.00
C GLN A 8 -1.97 -4.42 14.48
N GLU A 9 -2.48 -3.64 13.53
CA GLU A 9 -3.83 -3.83 12.98
C GLU A 9 -3.88 -4.92 11.92
N VAL A 10 -2.73 -5.32 11.37
CA VAL A 10 -2.65 -6.34 10.33
C VAL A 10 -1.56 -7.34 10.67
N LYS A 11 -1.69 -8.55 10.15
CA LYS A 11 -0.75 -9.65 10.39
C LYS A 11 -0.03 -10.03 9.11
N ILE A 12 1.21 -10.49 9.25
CA ILE A 12 1.96 -11.05 8.12
C ILE A 12 1.40 -12.45 7.84
N SER A 13 0.49 -12.52 6.88
CA SER A 13 -0.13 -13.77 6.46
C SER A 13 -0.71 -13.55 5.07
N GLY A 14 0.06 -13.87 4.03
CA GLY A 14 -0.31 -13.54 2.67
C GLY A 14 -0.42 -12.03 2.50
N ILE A 15 -1.60 -11.57 2.16
CA ILE A 15 -1.93 -10.15 2.10
C ILE A 15 -3.09 -9.92 3.08
N ASP A 16 -2.85 -9.09 4.09
CA ASP A 16 -3.85 -8.73 5.08
C ASP A 16 -4.02 -7.22 5.06
N LYS A 17 -5.26 -6.73 5.13
CA LYS A 17 -5.51 -5.29 5.09
C LYS A 17 -6.70 -4.93 5.93
N LYS A 18 -6.67 -3.68 6.43
CA LYS A 18 -7.75 -3.16 7.26
C LYS A 18 -7.95 -1.68 6.95
N GLN A 19 -9.20 -1.27 6.74
CA GLN A 19 -9.54 0.13 6.60
C GLN A 19 -9.44 0.78 7.97
N ILE A 20 -8.65 1.86 8.07
CA ILE A 20 -8.45 2.57 9.33
C ILE A 20 -9.17 3.91 9.36
N TYR A 21 -9.58 4.42 8.21
CA TYR A 21 -10.32 5.66 8.13
C TYR A 21 -11.08 5.74 6.82
N SER A 22 -12.26 6.31 6.85
CA SER A 22 -13.02 6.63 5.64
C SER A 22 -14.03 7.73 5.96
N ASN A 23 -14.20 8.65 5.03
CA ASN A 23 -15.25 9.67 5.14
C ASN A 23 -16.22 9.64 3.94
N GLY A 24 -16.19 8.53 3.18
CA GLY A 24 -17.06 8.36 2.01
C GLY A 24 -16.45 8.80 0.69
N THR A 25 -15.44 9.67 0.72
CA THR A 25 -14.73 10.12 -0.50
C THR A 25 -13.25 9.82 -0.45
N PHE A 26 -12.74 9.48 0.72
CA PHE A 26 -11.32 9.26 0.98
C PHE A 26 -11.20 8.13 1.99
N GLU A 27 -10.20 7.28 1.82
CA GLU A 27 -9.95 6.20 2.77
C GLU A 27 -8.46 5.99 2.99
N SER A 28 -8.13 5.46 4.16
CA SER A 28 -6.79 4.99 4.46
C SER A 28 -6.87 3.54 4.91
N LEU A 29 -5.97 2.73 4.37
CA LEU A 29 -5.86 1.31 4.69
C LEU A 29 -4.46 1.02 5.21
N VAL A 30 -4.36 0.15 6.20
CA VAL A 30 -3.08 -0.45 6.54
C VAL A 30 -3.04 -1.84 5.93
N VAL A 31 -1.90 -2.20 5.36
CA VAL A 31 -1.73 -3.44 4.60
C VAL A 31 -0.47 -4.13 5.05
N ALA A 32 -0.55 -5.45 5.22
CA ALA A 32 0.61 -6.30 5.47
C ALA A 32 0.75 -7.26 4.30
N VAL A 33 1.97 -7.42 3.81
CA VAL A 33 2.27 -8.38 2.73
C VAL A 33 3.42 -9.26 3.16
N GLU A 34 3.24 -10.55 2.98
CA GLU A 34 4.25 -11.54 3.30
C GLU A 34 5.32 -11.58 2.22
N LYS A 35 6.57 -11.79 2.63
CA LYS A 35 7.69 -11.90 1.70
C LYS A 35 7.36 -12.87 0.56
N GLY A 36 7.62 -12.45 -0.65
CA GLY A 36 7.38 -13.25 -1.85
C GLY A 36 6.02 -13.04 -2.50
N MET A 37 5.11 -12.35 -1.82
CA MET A 37 3.81 -12.04 -2.42
C MET A 37 3.98 -11.05 -3.56
N VAL A 38 3.23 -11.28 -4.63
CA VAL A 38 3.23 -10.44 -5.82
C VAL A 38 1.81 -9.95 -6.07
N VAL A 39 1.66 -8.63 -6.20
CA VAL A 39 0.42 -8.02 -6.69
C VAL A 39 0.69 -7.64 -8.14
N PRO A 40 0.04 -8.31 -9.11
CA PRO A 40 0.29 -8.01 -10.52
C PRO A 40 -0.06 -6.58 -10.88
N ALA A 41 0.61 -6.04 -11.89
CA ALA A 41 0.36 -4.68 -12.34
C ALA A 41 -1.06 -4.55 -12.87
N GLN A 42 -1.73 -3.49 -12.45
CA GLN A 42 -3.10 -3.17 -12.89
C GLN A 42 -3.29 -1.67 -12.81
N PRO A 43 -4.27 -1.12 -13.56
CA PRO A 43 -4.53 0.32 -13.49
C PRO A 43 -4.95 0.74 -12.08
N ALA A 44 -4.42 1.86 -11.61
CA ALA A 44 -4.80 2.40 -10.31
C ALA A 44 -6.24 2.91 -10.38
N PRO A 45 -7.11 2.52 -9.42
CA PRO A 45 -8.51 2.99 -9.44
C PRO A 45 -8.66 4.44 -9.03
N ALA A 46 -7.64 5.01 -8.38
CA ALA A 46 -7.70 6.39 -7.87
C ALA A 46 -6.29 6.90 -7.63
N ASP A 47 -6.17 8.22 -7.45
CA ASP A 47 -4.92 8.79 -6.95
C ASP A 47 -4.67 8.26 -5.56
N ALA A 48 -3.43 7.93 -5.25
CA ALA A 48 -3.08 7.32 -3.97
C ALA A 48 -1.69 7.74 -3.51
N GLY A 49 -1.51 7.72 -2.19
CA GLY A 49 -0.21 7.86 -1.55
C GLY A 49 0.06 6.61 -0.72
N LEU A 50 1.30 6.20 -0.66
CA LEU A 50 1.71 5.01 0.07
C LEU A 50 2.93 5.33 0.93
N TYR A 51 2.85 4.96 2.21
CA TYR A 51 3.94 5.11 3.16
C TYR A 51 4.31 3.74 3.70
N LEU A 52 5.58 3.34 3.50
CA LEU A 52 6.05 2.04 3.96
C LEU A 52 6.48 2.15 5.43
N ILE A 53 5.78 1.43 6.31
CA ILE A 53 6.06 1.42 7.74
C ILE A 53 7.27 0.55 8.05
N SER A 54 7.32 -0.63 7.44
CA SER A 54 8.39 -1.60 7.71
C SER A 54 8.56 -2.53 6.51
N GLY A 55 9.75 -3.11 6.38
CA GLY A 55 10.04 -4.07 5.34
C GLY A 55 10.64 -3.43 4.09
N LYS A 56 10.48 -4.11 2.97
CA LYS A 56 11.02 -3.69 1.69
C LYS A 56 10.15 -4.24 0.57
N ILE A 57 9.76 -3.39 -0.36
CA ILE A 57 8.96 -3.80 -1.51
C ILE A 57 9.59 -3.29 -2.80
N GLU A 58 9.35 -3.99 -3.90
CA GLU A 58 9.65 -3.50 -5.22
C GLU A 58 8.33 -3.04 -5.82
N PHE A 59 8.23 -1.75 -6.09
CA PHE A 59 7.02 -1.17 -6.62
C PHE A 59 7.18 -0.87 -8.10
N GLU A 60 6.20 -1.25 -8.90
CA GLU A 60 6.23 -1.02 -10.34
C GLU A 60 5.18 0.01 -10.71
N ILE A 61 5.60 1.09 -11.39
CA ILE A 61 4.70 2.11 -11.93
C ILE A 61 5.05 2.30 -13.38
N ALA A 62 4.05 2.13 -14.26
CA ALA A 62 4.20 2.32 -15.69
C ALA A 62 5.39 1.55 -16.27
N GLY A 63 5.62 0.34 -15.77
CA GLY A 63 6.70 -0.52 -16.23
C GLY A 63 8.04 -0.27 -15.57
N LYS A 64 8.17 0.77 -14.76
CA LYS A 64 9.41 1.08 -14.07
C LYS A 64 9.37 0.53 -12.64
N LYS A 65 10.40 -0.24 -12.28
CA LYS A 65 10.50 -0.86 -10.96
C LYS A 65 11.39 -0.01 -10.05
N THR A 66 10.94 0.18 -8.82
CA THR A 66 11.66 0.97 -7.82
C THR A 66 11.62 0.22 -6.49
N CYS A 67 12.76 0.13 -5.83
CA CYS A 67 12.83 -0.45 -4.49
C CYS A 67 12.41 0.60 -3.47
N VAL A 68 11.46 0.24 -2.61
CA VAL A 68 10.92 1.12 -1.57
C VAL A 68 11.25 0.50 -0.23
N GLU A 69 11.79 1.30 0.67
CA GLU A 69 12.23 0.87 1.99
C GLU A 69 11.41 1.56 3.08
N ALA A 70 11.56 1.08 4.32
CA ALA A 70 10.83 1.66 5.45
C ALA A 70 11.05 3.18 5.51
N ASP A 71 9.99 3.89 5.80
CA ASP A 71 9.94 5.35 5.90
C ASP A 71 9.87 6.06 4.55
N ASP A 72 9.88 5.34 3.44
CA ASP A 72 9.68 5.96 2.13
C ASP A 72 8.21 6.23 1.89
N PHE A 73 7.94 7.35 1.23
CA PHE A 73 6.61 7.72 0.79
C PHE A 73 6.64 7.99 -0.71
N PHE A 74 5.60 7.53 -1.42
CA PHE A 74 5.44 7.85 -2.83
C PHE A 74 3.97 7.91 -3.20
N SER A 75 3.68 8.46 -4.36
CA SER A 75 2.30 8.57 -4.84
C SER A 75 2.21 8.13 -6.29
N PHE A 76 1.02 7.77 -6.70
CA PHE A 76 0.74 7.44 -8.08
C PHE A 76 -0.67 7.89 -8.45
N SER A 77 -0.90 8.08 -9.75
CA SER A 77 -2.13 8.68 -10.25
C SER A 77 -3.10 7.64 -10.76
N LYS A 78 -4.37 8.00 -10.72
CA LYS A 78 -5.43 7.18 -11.29
C LYS A 78 -5.08 6.78 -12.73
N GLY A 79 -5.24 5.50 -13.03
CA GLY A 79 -4.98 4.96 -14.35
C GLY A 79 -3.57 4.45 -14.59
N GLU A 80 -2.60 4.86 -13.76
CA GLU A 80 -1.24 4.34 -13.91
C GLU A 80 -1.19 2.86 -13.57
N LEU A 81 -0.48 2.09 -14.39
CA LEU A 81 -0.25 0.68 -14.10
C LEU A 81 0.68 0.57 -12.91
N HIS A 82 0.26 -0.17 -11.89
CA HIS A 82 1.07 -0.34 -10.69
C HIS A 82 0.96 -1.77 -10.19
N GLY A 83 2.05 -2.24 -9.61
CA GLY A 83 2.11 -3.55 -8.97
C GLY A 83 3.19 -3.53 -7.92
N LEU A 84 3.27 -4.59 -7.11
CA LEU A 84 4.32 -4.69 -6.12
C LEU A 84 4.72 -6.13 -5.88
N THR A 85 5.97 -6.29 -5.44
CA THR A 85 6.50 -7.56 -4.97
C THR A 85 7.08 -7.32 -3.58
N ALA A 86 6.69 -8.12 -2.61
CA ALA A 86 7.24 -8.00 -1.26
C ALA A 86 8.60 -8.69 -1.21
N LEU A 87 9.67 -7.90 -1.08
CA LEU A 87 11.02 -8.43 -0.95
C LEU A 87 11.30 -8.92 0.46
N GLU A 88 10.57 -8.38 1.44
CA GLU A 88 10.56 -8.78 2.84
C GLU A 88 9.14 -8.69 3.34
N ASN A 89 8.88 -9.27 4.52
CA ASN A 89 7.60 -9.03 5.19
C ASN A 89 7.45 -7.53 5.38
N SER A 90 6.35 -6.96 4.91
CA SER A 90 6.21 -5.50 4.85
C SER A 90 4.84 -5.06 5.31
N LYS A 91 4.79 -3.86 5.89
CA LYS A 91 3.53 -3.21 6.26
C LYS A 91 3.56 -1.78 5.78
N PHE A 92 2.44 -1.32 5.22
CA PHE A 92 2.36 0.05 4.70
C PHE A 92 0.95 0.60 4.85
N ILE A 93 0.86 1.93 4.74
CA ILE A 93 -0.41 2.63 4.69
C ILE A 93 -0.61 3.10 3.27
N ILE A 94 -1.81 2.89 2.74
CA ILE A 94 -2.20 3.48 1.46
C ILE A 94 -3.42 4.35 1.71
N SER A 95 -3.37 5.58 1.19
CA SER A 95 -4.46 6.56 1.29
C SER A 95 -4.88 6.95 -0.11
N ARG A 96 -6.19 6.96 -0.35
CA ARG A 96 -6.69 7.17 -1.71
C ARG A 96 -8.11 7.71 -1.71
N ASN A 97 -8.49 8.30 -2.83
CA ASN A 97 -9.88 8.66 -3.10
C ASN A 97 -10.68 7.39 -3.40
N VAL A 98 -11.94 7.36 -2.98
CA VAL A 98 -12.77 6.15 -3.12
C VAL A 98 -14.00 6.36 -3.98
N PHE A 99 -14.09 7.52 -4.63
CA PHE A 99 -15.22 7.73 -5.51
C PHE A 99 -14.73 8.15 -6.87
N GLU A 100 -15.57 8.07 -7.84
CA GLU A 100 -15.27 8.50 -9.19
C GLU A 100 -16.08 9.65 -9.64
#